data_6110bf37647c3f552d85d0b595caa72a
#
_entry.id   6110bf37647c3f552d85d0b595caa72a
#
_cell.length_a   1.000
_cell.length_b   1.000
_cell.length_c   1.000
_cell.angle_alpha   90.00
_cell.angle_beta   90.00
_cell.angle_gamma   90.00
#
_symmetry.space_group_name_H-M   'P 1'
#
loop_
_entity.id
_entity.type
_entity.pdbx_description
1 polymer ?
#
loop_
_entity_poly.entity_id
_entity_poly.type
_entity_poly.pdbx_seq_one_letter_code
_entity_poly.pdbx_strand_id
1 'polypeptide(L)'
;MAQHESATRRTPAQLRASVVGVLASLVRWAGLVVVLILVIRVLLTIGGANPANGITSFFRSWSDPLAWGFKDLFTPSDAKLRVLVNYGIAALFWLIVSSVLTRIIRRIG
;
A
#
# COMPACT_ATOMS: atom_id res chain seq x y z
N MET A 1 35.47 -19.72 -6.65
CA MET A 1 35.32 -19.32 -8.05
C MET A 1 34.19 -20.03 -8.74
N ALA A 2 34.03 -21.34 -8.56
CA ALA A 2 32.89 -22.06 -9.12
C ALA A 2 31.55 -21.55 -8.66
N GLN A 3 31.42 -21.12 -7.40
CA GLN A 3 30.22 -20.52 -6.87
C GLN A 3 29.90 -19.17 -7.52
N HIS A 4 30.93 -18.41 -7.85
CA HIS A 4 30.76 -17.11 -8.50
C HIS A 4 30.29 -17.29 -9.94
N GLU A 5 30.80 -18.24 -10.65
CA GLU A 5 30.38 -18.61 -12.01
C GLU A 5 28.93 -19.11 -12.01
N SER A 6 28.57 -19.96 -11.04
CA SER A 6 27.21 -20.46 -10.88
C SER A 6 26.20 -19.32 -10.63
N ALA A 7 26.57 -18.28 -9.88
CA ALA A 7 25.73 -17.13 -9.62
C ALA A 7 25.42 -16.33 -10.89
N THR A 8 26.35 -16.30 -11.87
CA THR A 8 26.17 -15.58 -13.14
C THR A 8 25.44 -16.41 -14.19
N ARG A 9 25.39 -17.73 -14.02
CA ARG A 9 24.76 -18.65 -14.97
C ARG A 9 23.48 -19.26 -14.39
N ARG A 10 22.52 -18.38 -14.09
CA ARG A 10 21.23 -18.83 -13.57
C ARG A 10 20.45 -19.58 -14.63
N THR A 11 19.78 -20.65 -14.22
CA THR A 11 18.83 -21.36 -15.08
C THR A 11 17.59 -20.47 -15.30
N PRO A 12 16.82 -20.71 -16.38
CA PRO A 12 15.54 -19.99 -16.58
C PRO A 12 14.60 -20.09 -15.38
N ALA A 13 14.56 -21.25 -14.70
CA ALA A 13 13.75 -21.43 -13.50
C ALA A 13 14.21 -20.54 -12.35
N GLN A 14 15.53 -20.39 -12.15
CA GLN A 14 16.09 -19.52 -11.11
C GLN A 14 15.84 -18.05 -11.42
N LEU A 15 15.97 -17.62 -12.67
CA LEU A 15 15.65 -16.26 -13.10
C LEU A 15 14.18 -15.95 -12.86
N ARG A 16 13.30 -16.86 -13.24
CA ARG A 16 11.86 -16.72 -13.03
C ARG A 16 11.55 -16.57 -11.54
N ALA A 17 12.11 -17.41 -10.69
CA ALA A 17 11.92 -17.33 -9.24
C ALA A 17 12.41 -15.99 -8.67
N SER A 18 13.55 -15.49 -9.14
CA SER A 18 14.08 -14.18 -8.74
C SER A 18 13.16 -13.03 -9.16
N VAL A 19 12.67 -13.04 -10.39
CA VAL A 19 11.74 -12.01 -10.91
C VAL A 19 10.44 -12.04 -10.13
N VAL A 20 9.87 -13.22 -9.91
CA VAL A 20 8.63 -13.38 -9.12
C VAL A 20 8.82 -12.88 -7.70
N GLY A 21 9.95 -13.21 -7.06
CA GLY A 21 10.27 -12.74 -5.71
C GLY A 21 10.36 -11.22 -5.63
N VAL A 22 11.01 -10.59 -6.60
CA VAL A 22 11.10 -9.12 -6.67
C VAL A 22 9.74 -8.49 -6.88
N LEU A 23 8.95 -9.00 -7.82
CA LEU A 23 7.59 -8.50 -8.09
C LEU A 23 6.69 -8.62 -6.86
N ALA A 24 6.72 -9.78 -6.19
CA ALA A 24 5.94 -10.00 -4.98
C ALA A 24 6.34 -9.02 -3.87
N SER A 25 7.64 -8.78 -3.69
CA SER A 25 8.15 -7.81 -2.72
C SER A 25 7.73 -6.39 -3.06
N LEU A 26 7.79 -6.00 -4.34
CA LEU A 26 7.37 -4.66 -4.77
C LEU A 26 5.88 -4.44 -4.50
N VAL A 27 5.03 -5.41 -4.81
CA VAL A 27 3.59 -5.33 -4.53
C VAL A 27 3.33 -5.21 -3.03
N ARG A 28 4.02 -6.01 -2.24
CA ARG A 28 3.88 -5.97 -0.78
C ARG A 28 4.28 -4.61 -0.21
N TRP A 29 5.44 -4.09 -0.60
CA TRP A 29 5.93 -2.80 -0.12
C TRP A 29 5.06 -1.65 -0.60
N ALA A 30 4.63 -1.67 -1.87
CA ALA A 30 3.70 -0.67 -2.39
C ALA A 30 2.40 -0.66 -1.59
N GLY A 31 1.83 -1.83 -1.30
CA GLY A 31 0.63 -1.94 -0.49
C GLY A 31 0.81 -1.40 0.93
N LEU A 32 1.95 -1.70 1.56
CA LEU A 32 2.25 -1.18 2.90
C LEU A 32 2.42 0.34 2.90
N VAL A 33 3.03 0.91 1.88
CA VAL A 33 3.18 2.36 1.74
C VAL A 33 1.80 3.02 1.58
N VAL A 34 0.94 2.45 0.75
CA VAL A 34 -0.43 2.94 0.57
C VAL A 34 -1.20 2.91 1.89
N VAL A 35 -1.14 1.80 2.60
CA VAL A 35 -1.79 1.66 3.92
C VAL A 35 -1.25 2.69 4.90
N LEU A 36 0.06 2.88 4.94
CA LEU A 36 0.70 3.87 5.82
C LEU A 36 0.21 5.30 5.52
N ILE A 37 0.13 5.67 4.25
CA ILE A 37 -0.37 6.99 3.84
C ILE A 37 -1.81 7.20 4.32
N LEU A 38 -2.67 6.20 4.15
CA LEU A 38 -4.06 6.27 4.59
C LEU A 38 -4.19 6.36 6.11
N VAL A 39 -3.41 5.57 6.84
CA VAL A 39 -3.39 5.57 8.30
C VAL A 39 -2.91 6.92 8.84
N ILE A 40 -1.83 7.47 8.28
CA ILE A 40 -1.33 8.79 8.67
C ILE A 40 -2.38 9.86 8.41
N ARG A 41 -3.08 9.79 7.28
CA ARG A 41 -4.19 10.71 6.98
C ARG A 41 -5.27 10.67 8.06
N VAL A 42 -5.67 9.48 8.48
CA VAL A 42 -6.65 9.31 9.56
C VAL A 42 -6.15 9.92 10.86
N LEU A 43 -4.91 9.63 11.24
CA LEU A 43 -4.32 10.14 12.48
C LEU A 43 -4.22 11.67 12.46
N LEU A 44 -3.80 12.27 11.36
CA LEU A 44 -3.73 13.72 11.22
C LEU A 44 -5.12 14.37 11.34
N THR A 45 -6.12 13.76 10.74
CA THR A 45 -7.49 14.26 10.79
C THR A 45 -8.08 14.16 12.19
N ILE A 46 -7.94 13.02 12.85
CA ILE A 46 -8.43 12.79 14.21
C ILE A 46 -7.72 13.71 15.21
N GLY A 47 -6.41 13.89 15.05
CA GLY A 47 -5.60 14.76 15.87
C GLY A 47 -5.84 16.26 15.65
N GLY A 48 -6.66 16.61 14.68
CA GLY A 48 -6.96 18.01 14.38
C GLY A 48 -5.81 18.78 13.77
N ALA A 49 -4.96 18.09 12.97
CA ALA A 49 -3.82 18.74 12.32
C ALA A 49 -4.27 19.88 11.41
N ASN A 50 -3.46 20.94 11.40
CA ASN A 50 -3.77 22.14 10.61
C ASN A 50 -3.77 21.82 9.11
N PRO A 51 -4.91 22.00 8.39
CA PRO A 51 -4.96 21.73 6.94
C PRO A 51 -4.00 22.57 6.11
N ALA A 52 -3.59 23.73 6.62
CA ALA A 52 -2.64 24.61 5.93
C ALA A 52 -1.18 24.16 6.10
N ASN A 53 -0.90 23.20 7.00
CA ASN A 53 0.45 22.66 7.19
C ASN A 53 0.85 21.81 5.97
N GLY A 54 2.11 21.96 5.52
CA GLY A 54 2.59 21.27 4.34
C GLY A 54 2.58 19.75 4.46
N ILE A 55 2.85 19.19 5.65
CA ILE A 55 2.79 17.75 5.90
C ILE A 55 1.35 17.25 5.79
N THR A 56 0.42 17.94 6.42
CA THR A 56 -1.00 17.60 6.36
C THR A 56 -1.52 17.65 4.91
N SER A 57 -1.19 18.70 4.19
CA SER A 57 -1.55 18.87 2.79
C SER A 57 -0.96 17.77 1.90
N PHE A 58 0.30 17.40 2.15
CA PHE A 58 0.97 16.31 1.42
C PHE A 58 0.21 14.98 1.57
N PHE A 59 -0.07 14.57 2.81
CA PHE A 59 -0.79 13.31 3.05
C PHE A 59 -2.22 13.35 2.55
N ARG A 60 -2.87 14.50 2.60
CA ARG A 60 -4.20 14.69 2.03
C ARG A 60 -4.19 14.49 0.53
N SER A 61 -3.24 15.09 -0.17
CA SER A 61 -3.10 14.99 -1.63
C SER A 61 -2.90 13.56 -2.09
N TRP A 62 -2.13 12.75 -1.35
CA TRP A 62 -1.86 11.37 -1.70
C TRP A 62 -2.97 10.42 -1.25
N SER A 63 -3.56 10.66 -0.06
CA SER A 63 -4.58 9.75 0.48
C SER A 63 -5.90 9.82 -0.27
N ASP A 64 -6.30 10.98 -0.76
CA ASP A 64 -7.57 11.14 -1.45
C ASP A 64 -7.70 10.25 -2.69
N PRO A 65 -6.74 10.22 -3.63
CA PRO A 65 -6.81 9.29 -4.75
C PRO A 65 -6.68 7.82 -4.33
N LEU A 66 -5.94 7.52 -3.26
CA LEU A 66 -5.79 6.16 -2.77
C LEU A 66 -7.06 5.64 -2.07
N ALA A 67 -7.85 6.52 -1.49
CA ALA A 67 -9.15 6.16 -0.92
C ALA A 67 -10.23 5.96 -1.98
N TRP A 68 -10.05 6.54 -3.14
CA TRP A 68 -10.85 6.38 -4.35
C TRP A 68 -12.35 6.10 -4.09
N GLY A 69 -12.85 4.92 -4.47
CA GLY A 69 -14.27 4.55 -4.32
C GLY A 69 -14.76 4.44 -2.87
N PHE A 70 -13.86 4.43 -1.89
CA PHE A 70 -14.23 4.38 -0.47
C PHE A 70 -14.31 5.75 0.17
N LYS A 71 -13.88 6.81 -0.52
CA LYS A 71 -13.76 8.15 0.04
C LYS A 71 -15.05 8.68 0.64
N ASP A 72 -16.19 8.41 -0.01
CA ASP A 72 -17.52 8.87 0.41
C ASP A 72 -18.50 7.71 0.59
N LEU A 73 -17.99 6.52 0.92
CA LEU A 73 -18.83 5.34 1.06
C LEU A 73 -19.84 5.49 2.21
N PHE A 74 -19.37 5.96 3.35
CA PHE A 74 -20.21 6.31 4.49
C PHE A 74 -20.12 7.81 4.73
N THR A 75 -21.25 8.42 5.07
CA THR A 75 -21.34 9.87 5.20
C THR A 75 -21.93 10.30 6.56
N PRO A 76 -21.27 9.93 7.69
CA PRO A 76 -21.72 10.42 8.99
C PRO A 76 -21.57 11.94 9.07
N SER A 77 -22.32 12.57 9.96
CA SER A 77 -22.30 14.03 10.12
C SER A 77 -20.97 14.55 10.66
N ASP A 78 -20.26 13.75 11.46
CA ASP A 78 -18.94 14.11 11.99
C ASP A 78 -17.87 13.92 10.93
N ALA A 79 -17.16 15.01 10.59
CA ALA A 79 -16.13 14.99 9.56
C ALA A 79 -14.94 14.08 9.92
N LYS A 80 -14.56 14.02 11.20
CA LYS A 80 -13.46 13.14 11.65
C LYS A 80 -13.86 11.68 11.57
N LEU A 81 -15.07 11.35 11.97
CA LEU A 81 -15.61 10.00 11.87
C LEU A 81 -15.71 9.55 10.41
N ARG A 82 -16.10 10.45 9.53
CA ARG A 82 -16.18 10.18 8.09
C ARG A 82 -14.82 9.76 7.53
N VAL A 83 -13.76 10.47 7.85
CA VAL A 83 -12.39 10.12 7.42
C VAL A 83 -11.96 8.82 8.06
N LEU A 84 -12.16 8.64 9.36
CA LEU A 84 -11.79 7.41 10.07
C LEU A 84 -12.41 6.19 9.41
N VAL A 85 -13.71 6.20 9.18
CA VAL A 85 -14.42 5.03 8.64
C VAL A 85 -14.03 4.78 7.19
N ASN A 86 -14.11 5.79 6.33
CA ASN A 86 -13.90 5.60 4.88
C ASN A 86 -12.45 5.29 4.55
N TYR A 87 -11.52 6.02 5.14
CA TYR A 87 -10.09 5.83 4.88
C TYR A 87 -9.55 4.61 5.61
N GLY A 88 -10.13 4.25 6.76
CA GLY A 88 -9.85 2.99 7.44
C GLY A 88 -10.24 1.78 6.61
N ILE A 89 -11.44 1.81 6.00
CA ILE A 89 -11.89 0.76 5.09
C ILE A 89 -10.99 0.69 3.85
N ALA A 90 -10.62 1.84 3.29
CA ALA A 90 -9.70 1.89 2.16
C ALA A 90 -8.35 1.25 2.51
N ALA A 91 -7.82 1.53 3.70
CA ALA A 91 -6.58 0.92 4.17
C ALA A 91 -6.70 -0.60 4.28
N LEU A 92 -7.79 -1.10 4.83
CA LEU A 92 -8.06 -2.54 4.91
C LEU A 92 -8.18 -3.16 3.52
N PHE A 93 -8.86 -2.48 2.60
CA PHE A 93 -8.98 -2.92 1.20
C PHE A 93 -7.59 -3.11 0.57
N TRP A 94 -6.73 -2.10 0.67
CA TRP A 94 -5.39 -2.18 0.10
C TRP A 94 -4.52 -3.23 0.77
N LEU A 95 -4.68 -3.41 2.08
CA LEU A 95 -3.98 -4.47 2.82
C LEU A 95 -4.35 -5.86 2.31
N ILE A 96 -5.65 -6.10 2.12
CA ILE A 96 -6.17 -7.37 1.61
C ILE A 96 -5.73 -7.58 0.16
N VAL A 97 -5.90 -6.59 -0.70
CA VAL A 97 -5.56 -6.67 -2.12
C VAL A 97 -4.07 -6.94 -2.29
N SER A 98 -3.21 -6.19 -1.61
CA SER A 98 -1.76 -6.38 -1.71
C SER A 98 -1.33 -7.75 -1.20
N SER A 99 -1.95 -8.26 -0.15
CA SER A 99 -1.68 -9.59 0.39
C SER A 99 -2.08 -10.68 -0.59
N VAL A 100 -3.27 -10.57 -1.17
CA VAL A 100 -3.77 -11.54 -2.15
C VAL A 100 -2.91 -11.53 -3.41
N LEU A 101 -2.59 -10.35 -3.94
CA LEU A 101 -1.73 -10.23 -5.11
C LEU A 101 -0.34 -10.82 -4.87
N THR A 102 0.23 -10.56 -3.70
CA THR A 102 1.54 -11.12 -3.32
C THR A 102 1.49 -12.65 -3.33
N ARG A 103 0.44 -13.24 -2.77
CA ARG A 103 0.27 -14.70 -2.76
C ARG A 103 0.11 -15.26 -4.17
N ILE A 104 -0.69 -14.61 -5.00
CA ILE A 104 -0.91 -15.03 -6.39
C ILE A 104 0.41 -14.99 -7.17
N ILE A 105 1.16 -13.90 -7.07
CA ILE A 105 2.44 -13.73 -7.74
C ILE A 105 3.42 -14.85 -7.32
N ARG A 106 3.49 -15.14 -6.03
CA ARG A 106 4.38 -16.19 -5.51
C ARG A 106 3.99 -17.60 -5.98
N ARG A 107 2.70 -17.84 -6.22
CA ARG A 107 2.21 -19.12 -6.73
C ARG A 107 2.54 -19.33 -8.21
N ILE A 108 2.62 -18.28 -8.99
CA ILE A 108 2.94 -18.33 -10.41
C ILE A 108 4.41 -18.73 -10.63
N GLY A 109 5.26 -18.33 -9.74
CA GLY A 109 6.66 -18.70 -9.74
C GLY A 109 6.93 -19.93 -8.93
#